data_c0ec7aea68d668dce63461a272bf5373
#
_entry.id   c0ec7aea68d668dce63461a272bf5373
#
_cell.length_a   1.000
_cell.length_b   1.000
_cell.length_c   1.000
_cell.angle_alpha   90.00
_cell.angle_beta   90.00
_cell.angle_gamma   90.00
#
_symmetry.space_group_name_H-M   'P 1'
#
loop_
_entity.id
_entity.type
_entity.pdbx_description
1 polymer ?
#
loop_
_entity_poly.entity_id
_entity_poly.type
_entity_poly.pdbx_seq_one_letter_code
_entity_poly.pdbx_strand_id
1 'polypeptide(L)'
;MNNIKIIHANKNHKKFLIYANKVIDNVNNMEETNGLELNIDKDYFCDNPKFQCLVAEFDNKPVGMILYSYFYWASDGQVLWISQMFIEPKYRKYGIFFKLISKLREENKYIKIASCATGNDNIRMQKILKYYNCHEMSNLKFYYKKV
;
A
#
# COMPACT_ATOMS: atom_id res chain seq x y z
N MET A 1 12.81 -5.99 -23.79
CA MET A 1 12.54 -6.45 -22.40
C MET A 1 11.81 -5.35 -21.65
N ASN A 2 10.69 -5.67 -21.05
CA ASN A 2 9.94 -4.73 -20.23
C ASN A 2 10.75 -4.36 -18.97
N ASN A 3 11.10 -3.10 -18.80
CA ASN A 3 11.92 -2.63 -17.69
C ASN A 3 11.00 -2.27 -16.49
N ILE A 4 10.88 -3.19 -15.53
CA ILE A 4 10.15 -2.96 -14.29
C ILE A 4 11.15 -2.58 -13.20
N LYS A 5 11.01 -1.38 -12.64
CA LYS A 5 11.79 -0.88 -11.50
C LYS A 5 10.87 -0.68 -10.29
N ILE A 6 11.37 -1.01 -9.11
CA ILE A 6 10.70 -0.70 -7.84
C ILE A 6 11.57 0.29 -7.09
N ILE A 7 11.04 1.46 -6.84
CA ILE A 7 11.75 2.58 -6.19
C ILE A 7 10.86 3.25 -5.15
N HIS A 8 11.48 3.97 -4.22
CA HIS A 8 10.71 4.85 -3.34
C HIS A 8 10.09 6.00 -4.14
N ALA A 9 8.85 6.34 -3.79
CA ALA A 9 8.14 7.42 -4.46
C ALA A 9 8.90 8.75 -4.30
N ASN A 10 8.89 9.53 -5.35
CA ASN A 10 9.40 10.91 -5.37
C ASN A 10 8.32 11.87 -5.88
N LYS A 11 8.62 13.16 -5.91
CA LYS A 11 7.66 14.20 -6.29
C LYS A 11 7.06 14.02 -7.70
N ASN A 12 7.77 13.39 -8.62
CA ASN A 12 7.27 13.10 -9.97
C ASN A 12 6.12 12.08 -9.96
N HIS A 13 6.02 11.26 -8.91
CA HIS A 13 4.95 10.27 -8.75
C HIS A 13 3.68 10.82 -8.11
N LYS A 14 3.70 12.05 -7.58
CA LYS A 14 2.59 12.62 -6.80
C LYS A 14 1.22 12.47 -7.47
N LYS A 15 1.12 12.80 -8.76
CA LYS A 15 -0.14 12.69 -9.51
C LYS A 15 -0.66 11.25 -9.58
N PHE A 16 0.26 10.29 -9.79
CA PHE A 16 -0.07 8.88 -9.81
C PHE A 16 -0.55 8.38 -8.44
N LEU A 17 0.11 8.78 -7.36
CA LEU A 17 -0.26 8.37 -6.00
C LEU A 17 -1.66 8.86 -5.63
N ILE A 18 -1.99 10.11 -5.97
CA ILE A 18 -3.32 10.70 -5.74
C ILE A 18 -4.38 9.93 -6.54
N TYR A 19 -4.12 9.68 -7.80
CA TYR A 19 -5.02 8.89 -8.66
C TYR A 19 -5.26 7.48 -8.10
N ALA A 20 -4.19 6.77 -7.76
CA ALA A 20 -4.28 5.41 -7.23
C ALA A 20 -5.08 5.36 -5.91
N ASN A 21 -4.89 6.33 -5.02
CA ASN A 21 -5.65 6.44 -3.79
C ASN A 21 -7.16 6.58 -4.05
N LYS A 22 -7.55 7.45 -4.97
CA LYS A 22 -8.96 7.63 -5.34
C LYS A 22 -9.59 6.35 -5.89
N VAL A 23 -8.86 5.60 -6.72
CA VAL A 23 -9.33 4.31 -7.24
C VAL A 23 -9.52 3.30 -6.11
N ILE A 24 -8.61 3.25 -5.15
CA ILE A 24 -8.71 2.35 -3.98
C ILE A 24 -9.92 2.69 -3.14
N ASP A 25 -10.16 3.97 -2.85
CA ASP A 25 -11.30 4.43 -2.05
C ASP A 25 -12.62 3.98 -2.71
N ASN A 26 -12.75 4.15 -4.03
CA ASN A 26 -13.91 3.70 -4.78
C ASN A 26 -14.12 2.17 -4.72
N VAL A 27 -13.05 1.38 -4.87
CA VAL A 27 -13.14 -0.10 -4.80
C VAL A 27 -13.57 -0.58 -3.41
N ASN A 28 -13.16 0.13 -2.36
CA ASN A 28 -13.49 -0.22 -0.98
C ASN A 28 -14.81 0.43 -0.49
N ASN A 29 -15.58 1.05 -1.37
CA ASN A 29 -16.81 1.77 -1.04
C ASN A 29 -16.62 2.84 0.06
N MET A 30 -15.43 3.44 0.09
CA MET A 30 -15.11 4.53 0.98
C MET A 30 -15.50 5.86 0.36
N GLU A 31 -15.87 6.83 1.20
CA GLU A 31 -16.09 8.19 0.74
C GLU A 31 -14.82 8.73 0.08
N GLU A 32 -14.94 9.20 -1.17
CA GLU A 32 -13.83 9.81 -1.87
C GLU A 32 -13.41 11.09 -1.17
N THR A 33 -12.19 11.12 -0.67
CA THR A 33 -11.62 12.28 0.00
C THR A 33 -10.39 12.78 -0.76
N ASN A 34 -10.07 14.06 -0.61
CA ASN A 34 -8.79 14.62 -1.08
C ASN A 34 -7.68 14.47 -0.01
N GLY A 35 -7.84 13.54 0.93
CA GLY A 35 -6.98 13.40 2.10
C GLY A 35 -5.51 13.20 1.72
N LEU A 36 -5.21 12.32 0.78
CA LEU A 36 -3.82 12.11 0.34
C LEU A 36 -3.26 13.35 -0.36
N GLU A 37 -4.04 14.03 -1.20
CA GLU A 37 -3.63 15.26 -1.88
C GLU A 37 -3.28 16.38 -0.90
N LEU A 38 -4.07 16.52 0.18
CA LEU A 38 -3.83 17.51 1.24
C LEU A 38 -2.60 17.17 2.11
N ASN A 39 -2.36 15.88 2.34
CA ASN A 39 -1.37 15.43 3.31
C ASN A 39 -0.04 14.98 2.69
N ILE A 40 0.01 14.67 1.39
CA ILE A 40 1.19 14.04 0.78
C ILE A 40 2.46 14.90 0.89
N ASP A 41 2.35 16.21 0.72
CA ASP A 41 3.51 17.10 0.83
C ASP A 41 3.94 17.28 2.28
N LYS A 42 2.98 17.33 3.21
CA LYS A 42 3.21 17.51 4.65
C LYS A 42 3.76 16.24 5.30
N ASP A 43 3.22 15.07 4.93
CA ASP A 43 3.41 13.82 5.66
C ASP A 43 4.31 12.82 4.93
N TYR A 44 4.65 13.06 3.66
CA TYR A 44 5.54 12.19 2.90
C TYR A 44 6.72 12.94 2.25
N PHE A 45 6.47 13.97 1.44
CA PHE A 45 7.53 14.74 0.80
C PHE A 45 8.14 15.80 1.74
N CYS A 46 8.57 15.38 2.90
CA CYS A 46 9.12 16.19 3.97
C CYS A 46 10.33 15.50 4.62
N ASP A 47 11.04 16.19 5.50
CA ASP A 47 12.24 15.66 6.16
C ASP A 47 11.96 14.49 7.11
N ASN A 48 10.74 14.38 7.63
CA ASN A 48 10.32 13.32 8.54
C ASN A 48 9.01 12.66 8.07
N PRO A 49 9.04 11.81 7.05
CA PRO A 49 7.85 11.18 6.50
C PRO A 49 7.16 10.29 7.53
N LYS A 50 5.82 10.38 7.56
CA LYS A 50 4.96 9.60 8.47
C LYS A 50 4.59 8.24 7.89
N PHE A 51 4.75 8.05 6.60
CA PHE A 51 4.56 6.79 5.90
C PHE A 51 5.61 6.62 4.81
N GLN A 52 5.67 5.42 4.25
CA GLN A 52 6.56 5.08 3.16
C GLN A 52 5.75 4.66 1.93
N CYS A 53 6.33 4.81 0.76
CA CYS A 53 5.69 4.42 -0.48
C CYS A 53 6.70 3.87 -1.48
N LEU A 54 6.48 2.64 -1.93
CA LEU A 54 7.18 2.06 -3.07
C LEU A 54 6.32 2.22 -4.32
N VAL A 55 6.95 2.58 -5.42
CA VAL A 55 6.33 2.70 -6.75
C VAL A 55 6.97 1.71 -7.70
N ALA A 56 6.13 1.03 -8.44
CA ALA A 56 6.55 0.24 -9.60
C ALA A 56 6.45 1.09 -10.85
N GLU A 57 7.56 1.25 -11.54
CA GLU A 57 7.63 1.84 -12.87
C GLU A 57 7.76 0.74 -13.93
N PHE A 58 7.03 0.89 -15.01
CA PHE A 58 7.12 0.09 -16.22
C PHE A 58 7.52 1.02 -17.35
N ASP A 59 8.72 0.81 -17.91
CA ASP A 59 9.31 1.71 -18.92
C ASP A 59 9.26 3.20 -18.50
N ASN A 60 9.71 3.46 -17.26
CA ASN A 60 9.75 4.78 -16.59
C ASN A 60 8.37 5.45 -16.37
N LYS A 61 7.28 4.69 -16.41
CA LYS A 61 5.94 5.18 -16.07
C LYS A 61 5.44 4.49 -14.80
N PRO A 62 4.93 5.23 -13.81
CA PRO A 62 4.38 4.62 -12.61
C PRO A 62 3.11 3.84 -12.95
N VAL A 63 3.05 2.59 -12.52
CA VAL A 63 1.96 1.65 -12.82
C VAL A 63 1.47 0.88 -11.61
N GLY A 64 2.15 1.00 -10.48
CA GLY A 64 1.76 0.36 -9.23
C GLY A 64 2.38 1.04 -8.03
N MET A 65 1.79 0.85 -6.85
CA MET A 65 2.32 1.36 -5.59
C MET A 65 1.96 0.48 -4.41
N ILE A 66 2.76 0.56 -3.35
CA ILE A 66 2.43 0.15 -1.99
C ILE A 66 2.71 1.32 -1.07
N LEU A 67 1.72 1.71 -0.27
CA LEU A 67 1.83 2.70 0.79
C LEU A 67 1.76 1.97 2.12
N TYR A 68 2.74 2.22 2.99
CA TYR A 68 2.87 1.52 4.25
C TYR A 68 3.43 2.41 5.35
N SER A 69 3.16 2.01 6.60
CA SER A 69 3.64 2.66 7.81
C SER A 69 3.93 1.61 8.88
N TYR A 70 4.26 2.05 10.07
CA TYR A 70 4.57 1.16 11.17
C TYR A 70 3.73 1.53 12.39
N PHE A 71 3.33 0.51 13.13
CA PHE A 71 2.81 0.68 14.48
C PHE A 71 3.44 -0.34 15.42
N TYR A 72 3.17 -0.26 16.70
CA TYR A 72 3.80 -1.09 17.71
C TYR A 72 2.77 -1.93 18.46
N TRP A 73 2.96 -3.23 18.47
CA TRP A 73 2.29 -4.16 19.35
C TRP A 73 3.24 -4.58 20.46
N ALA A 74 2.81 -4.44 21.73
CA ALA A 74 3.68 -4.72 22.87
C ALA A 74 4.23 -6.15 22.89
N SER A 75 3.42 -7.13 22.46
CA SER A 75 3.80 -8.55 22.39
C SER A 75 4.74 -8.88 21.23
N ASP A 76 4.63 -8.17 20.09
CA ASP A 76 5.28 -8.56 18.85
C ASP A 76 6.29 -7.52 18.33
N GLY A 77 6.30 -6.33 18.95
CA GLY A 77 7.16 -5.24 18.56
C GLY A 77 6.60 -4.42 17.40
N GLN A 78 7.47 -3.95 16.54
CA GLN A 78 7.08 -3.15 15.39
C GLN A 78 6.36 -4.00 14.34
N VAL A 79 5.21 -3.53 13.89
CA VAL A 79 4.36 -4.17 12.88
C VAL A 79 4.31 -3.29 11.63
N LEU A 80 4.47 -3.92 10.48
CA LEU A 80 4.30 -3.26 9.19
C LEU A 80 2.81 -3.19 8.85
N TRP A 81 2.29 -2.00 8.63
CA TRP A 81 0.92 -1.76 8.17
C TRP A 81 0.91 -1.36 6.69
N ILE A 82 0.39 -2.23 5.84
CA ILE A 82 0.14 -1.92 4.43
C ILE A 82 -1.23 -1.25 4.34
N SER A 83 -1.23 0.06 4.18
CA SER A 83 -2.47 0.85 4.12
C SER A 83 -3.09 0.87 2.74
N GLN A 84 -2.28 0.84 1.68
CA GLN A 84 -2.76 0.85 0.31
C GLN A 84 -1.85 0.04 -0.61
N MET A 85 -2.48 -0.63 -1.58
CA MET A 85 -1.79 -1.28 -2.70
C MET A 85 -2.63 -1.10 -3.96
N PHE A 86 -1.97 -0.65 -5.01
CA PHE A 86 -2.60 -0.47 -6.32
C PHE A 86 -1.67 -0.92 -7.43
N ILE A 87 -2.24 -1.57 -8.43
CA ILE A 87 -1.58 -1.85 -9.71
C ILE A 87 -2.60 -1.60 -10.81
N GLU A 88 -2.21 -0.79 -11.76
CA GLU A 88 -3.00 -0.52 -12.97
C GLU A 88 -3.49 -1.83 -13.60
N PRO A 89 -4.78 -1.98 -13.89
CA PRO A 89 -5.36 -3.25 -14.35
C PRO A 89 -4.62 -3.90 -15.52
N LYS A 90 -4.21 -3.11 -16.51
CA LYS A 90 -3.50 -3.60 -17.70
C LYS A 90 -2.10 -4.15 -17.42
N TYR A 91 -1.49 -3.78 -16.28
CA TYR A 91 -0.14 -4.22 -15.88
C TYR A 91 -0.13 -5.35 -14.86
N ARG A 92 -1.28 -5.81 -14.36
CA ARG A 92 -1.36 -6.84 -13.30
C ARG A 92 -0.76 -8.19 -13.67
N LYS A 93 -0.66 -8.51 -14.97
CA LYS A 93 -0.09 -9.75 -15.49
C LYS A 93 1.45 -9.79 -15.57
N TYR A 94 2.12 -8.69 -15.28
CA TYR A 94 3.58 -8.58 -15.41
C TYR A 94 4.36 -8.88 -14.12
N GLY A 95 3.72 -9.47 -13.12
CA GLY A 95 4.39 -9.85 -11.85
C GLY A 95 4.78 -8.67 -10.94
N ILE A 96 4.21 -7.49 -11.19
CA ILE A 96 4.51 -6.26 -10.43
C ILE A 96 4.20 -6.42 -8.95
N PHE A 97 3.10 -7.11 -8.62
CA PHE A 97 2.74 -7.41 -7.23
C PHE A 97 3.88 -8.09 -6.49
N PHE A 98 4.42 -9.17 -7.06
CA PHE A 98 5.52 -9.92 -6.45
C PHE A 98 6.80 -9.09 -6.28
N LYS A 99 7.11 -8.25 -7.25
CA LYS A 99 8.28 -7.36 -7.17
C LYS A 99 8.13 -6.31 -6.07
N LEU A 100 6.94 -5.71 -5.93
CA LEU A 100 6.63 -4.77 -4.85
C LEU A 100 6.73 -5.44 -3.47
N ILE A 101 6.11 -6.61 -3.30
CA ILE A 101 6.18 -7.38 -2.03
C ILE A 101 7.60 -7.83 -1.73
N SER A 102 8.37 -8.28 -2.71
CA SER A 102 9.76 -8.69 -2.51
C SER A 102 10.61 -7.52 -2.04
N LYS A 103 10.47 -6.35 -2.65
CA LYS A 103 11.19 -5.14 -2.23
C LYS A 103 10.79 -4.69 -0.83
N LEU A 104 9.49 -4.71 -0.53
CA LEU A 104 8.97 -4.39 0.81
C LEU A 104 9.58 -5.32 1.88
N ARG A 105 9.63 -6.62 1.62
CA ARG A 105 10.21 -7.61 2.54
C ARG A 105 11.72 -7.42 2.69
N GLU A 106 12.42 -7.16 1.60
CA GLU A 106 13.87 -6.91 1.61
C GLU A 106 14.24 -5.74 2.54
N GLU A 107 13.49 -4.64 2.46
CA GLU A 107 13.73 -3.45 3.26
C GLU A 107 13.26 -3.58 4.72
N ASN A 108 12.40 -4.57 5.02
CA ASN A 108 11.78 -4.77 6.34
C ASN A 108 12.09 -6.17 6.94
N LYS A 109 13.28 -6.70 6.72
CA LYS A 109 13.68 -8.06 7.16
C LYS A 109 13.54 -8.30 8.66
N TYR A 110 13.65 -7.25 9.47
CA TYR A 110 13.57 -7.31 10.94
C TYR A 110 12.11 -7.35 11.45
N ILE A 111 11.13 -7.06 10.60
CA ILE A 111 9.71 -7.05 10.97
C ILE A 111 9.14 -8.46 10.83
N LYS A 112 8.50 -8.95 11.91
CA LYS A 112 7.92 -10.29 11.97
C LYS A 112 6.48 -10.35 11.48
N ILE A 113 5.73 -9.25 11.63
CA ILE A 113 4.31 -9.19 11.31
C ILE A 113 4.05 -8.04 10.35
N ALA A 114 3.37 -8.37 9.25
CA ALA A 114 2.77 -7.40 8.37
C ALA A 114 1.25 -7.57 8.40
N SER A 115 0.53 -6.47 8.40
CA SER A 115 -0.92 -6.45 8.44
C SER A 115 -1.50 -5.47 7.42
N CYS A 116 -2.73 -5.72 7.04
CA CYS A 116 -3.48 -4.85 6.12
C CYS A 116 -4.98 -4.99 6.40
N ALA A 117 -5.77 -4.10 5.83
CA ALA A 117 -7.21 -4.23 5.75
C ALA A 117 -7.65 -4.16 4.28
N THR A 118 -8.75 -4.82 3.96
CA THR A 118 -9.39 -4.73 2.64
C THR A 118 -10.89 -4.70 2.80
N GLY A 119 -11.58 -4.08 1.83
CA GLY A 119 -13.04 -4.04 1.85
C GLY A 119 -13.68 -5.42 1.74
N ASN A 120 -14.84 -5.59 2.38
CA ASN A 120 -15.60 -6.86 2.34
C ASN A 120 -15.95 -7.29 0.91
N ASP A 121 -16.13 -6.34 0.01
CA ASP A 121 -16.46 -6.58 -1.41
C ASP A 121 -15.23 -6.76 -2.31
N ASN A 122 -14.03 -6.56 -1.78
CA ASN A 122 -12.79 -6.72 -2.52
C ASN A 122 -12.32 -8.18 -2.54
N ILE A 123 -13.13 -9.04 -3.15
CA ILE A 123 -12.92 -10.51 -3.21
C ILE A 123 -11.57 -10.86 -3.85
N ARG A 124 -11.13 -10.05 -4.83
CA ARG A 124 -9.83 -10.28 -5.47
C ARG A 124 -8.68 -10.17 -4.49
N MET A 125 -8.63 -9.10 -3.69
CA MET A 125 -7.57 -8.92 -2.69
C MET A 125 -7.65 -9.98 -1.60
N GLN A 126 -8.84 -10.35 -1.14
CA GLN A 126 -9.03 -11.42 -0.17
C GLN A 126 -8.46 -12.75 -0.66
N LYS A 127 -8.65 -13.10 -1.94
CA LYS A 127 -8.05 -14.32 -2.55
C LYS A 127 -6.51 -14.23 -2.56
N ILE A 128 -5.94 -13.07 -2.87
CA ILE A 128 -4.49 -12.86 -2.85
C ILE A 128 -3.95 -13.04 -1.42
N LEU A 129 -4.60 -12.43 -0.43
CA LEU A 129 -4.19 -12.55 0.98
C LEU A 129 -4.23 -14.01 1.46
N LYS A 130 -5.29 -14.76 1.13
CA LYS A 130 -5.39 -16.20 1.41
C LYS A 130 -4.26 -17.01 0.74
N TYR A 131 -3.94 -16.71 -0.50
CA TYR A 131 -2.82 -17.34 -1.21
C TYR A 131 -1.48 -17.14 -0.51
N TYR A 132 -1.28 -15.98 0.13
CA TYR A 132 -0.09 -15.67 0.94
C TYR A 132 -0.18 -16.17 2.39
N ASN A 133 -1.15 -17.02 2.72
CA ASN A 133 -1.39 -17.53 4.07
C ASN A 133 -1.62 -16.42 5.12
N CYS A 134 -2.22 -15.30 4.69
CA CYS A 134 -2.64 -14.28 5.64
C CYS A 134 -3.87 -14.77 6.41
N HIS A 135 -3.85 -14.57 7.72
CA HIS A 135 -4.96 -14.95 8.60
C HIS A 135 -5.91 -13.77 8.80
N GLU A 136 -7.20 -14.02 8.62
CA GLU A 136 -8.24 -13.06 8.94
C GLU A 136 -8.42 -12.97 10.45
N MET A 137 -8.41 -11.75 11.00
CA MET A 137 -8.64 -11.50 12.42
C MET A 137 -10.13 -11.30 12.69
N SER A 138 -10.90 -12.39 12.69
CA SER A 138 -12.36 -12.35 12.88
C SER A 138 -12.80 -12.04 14.31
N ASN A 139 -11.89 -12.14 15.28
CA ASN A 139 -12.14 -11.86 16.69
C ASN A 139 -11.92 -10.40 17.08
N LEU A 140 -11.48 -9.54 16.15
CA LEU A 140 -11.26 -8.12 16.38
C LEU A 140 -12.26 -7.29 15.59
N LYS A 141 -12.69 -6.17 16.18
CA LYS A 141 -13.47 -5.14 15.52
C LYS A 141 -12.68 -3.85 15.48
N PHE A 142 -12.68 -3.18 14.35
CA PHE A 142 -12.08 -1.86 14.22
C PHE A 142 -13.10 -0.77 14.47
N TYR A 143 -12.73 0.21 15.28
CA TYR A 143 -13.52 1.40 15.54
C TYR A 143 -12.73 2.64 15.15
N TYR A 144 -13.37 3.61 14.55
CA TYR A 144 -12.77 4.90 14.29
C TYR A 144 -13.74 6.04 14.60
N LYS A 145 -13.17 7.20 14.91
CA LYS A 145 -13.90 8.46 15.06
C LYS A 145 -13.11 9.56 14.38
N LYS A 146 -13.76 10.35 13.54
CA LYS A 146 -13.18 11.61 13.07
C LYS A 146 -13.15 12.60 14.23
N VAL A 147 -12.00 13.16 14.51
CA VAL A 147 -11.76 14.12 15.60
C VAL A 147 -11.40 15.49 15.05
#